data_93846c19cee17d5e3e16c36793466f9d
#
_entry.id   93846c19cee17d5e3e16c36793466f9d
#
_cell.length_a   1.000
_cell.length_b   1.000
_cell.length_c   1.000
_cell.angle_alpha   90.00
_cell.angle_beta   90.00
_cell.angle_gamma   90.00
#
_symmetry.space_group_name_H-M   'P 1'
#
loop_
_entity.id
_entity.type
_entity.pdbx_description
1 polymer ?
#
loop_
_entity_poly.entity_id
_entity_poly.type
_entity_poly.pdbx_seq_one_letter_code
_entity_poly.pdbx_strand_id
1 'polypeptide(L)'
;MGHAPKSITLGEEHRAGPEIRSLGSKASVVGVSGVALAAILSFGGYLGGSPEHFLKSWLFAFLTILTICLGSLFFIMIQHATKAGWSASIRRMAEHVASNLQWIWVLFVPFFFLVLLGDGGKVWHWMDPAHVDPIIEGKSGFLNVPFWTLRAVIYFVVFFAASKFFVGNSVAQDASGDPQLTLKMQKWVPGFIVLFALSLTFAAFDWAMSLEAHWFSTMFGVNLLAMSFCGFFSLFCVMTFVVQRQGKMLNEVTQEHWQDMGKLLFGLGIVFHAYIGFSQYMLCLLYTSPSPRD
;
A
#
# COMPACT_ATOMS: atom_id res chain seq x y z
N MET A 1 -35.19 10.55 -27.68
CA MET A 1 -34.42 11.80 -27.56
C MET A 1 -33.50 11.63 -26.37
N GLY A 2 -32.24 11.27 -26.60
CA GLY A 2 -31.25 11.12 -25.55
C GLY A 2 -30.78 12.50 -25.11
N HIS A 3 -31.00 12.85 -23.84
CA HIS A 3 -30.34 13.99 -23.26
C HIS A 3 -28.84 13.75 -23.27
N ALA A 4 -28.10 14.58 -24.01
CA ALA A 4 -26.65 14.63 -23.86
C ALA A 4 -26.31 14.91 -22.37
N PRO A 5 -25.38 14.17 -21.76
CA PRO A 5 -25.03 14.43 -20.37
C PRO A 5 -24.51 15.86 -20.26
N LYS A 6 -25.15 16.66 -19.37
CA LYS A 6 -24.64 17.98 -19.02
C LYS A 6 -23.23 17.80 -18.47
N SER A 7 -22.26 18.43 -19.13
CA SER A 7 -20.91 18.53 -18.59
C SER A 7 -21.00 19.21 -17.21
N ILE A 8 -20.75 18.45 -16.14
CA ILE A 8 -20.70 18.99 -14.80
C ILE A 8 -19.37 19.74 -14.72
N THR A 9 -19.42 21.06 -14.87
CA THR A 9 -18.28 21.91 -14.55
C THR A 9 -18.15 21.92 -13.02
N LEU A 10 -17.15 21.20 -12.49
CA LEU A 10 -16.82 21.26 -11.08
C LEU A 10 -16.51 22.71 -10.70
N GLY A 11 -17.29 23.29 -9.80
CA GLY A 11 -17.08 24.63 -9.27
C GLY A 11 -15.72 24.76 -8.57
N GLU A 12 -15.26 25.98 -8.35
CA GLU A 12 -13.98 26.24 -7.64
C GLU A 12 -13.98 25.68 -6.20
N GLU A 13 -15.15 25.49 -5.61
CA GLU A 13 -15.35 24.87 -4.31
C GLU A 13 -14.84 23.39 -4.24
N HIS A 14 -14.81 22.69 -5.37
CA HIS A 14 -14.34 21.32 -5.48
C HIS A 14 -12.85 21.22 -5.85
N ARG A 15 -12.19 22.35 -6.09
CA ARG A 15 -10.75 22.36 -6.41
C ARG A 15 -9.91 22.52 -5.15
N ALA A 16 -8.76 21.86 -5.12
CA ALA A 16 -7.79 22.03 -4.05
C ALA A 16 -7.36 23.50 -3.95
N GLY A 17 -7.63 24.13 -2.81
CA GLY A 17 -7.25 25.51 -2.53
C GLY A 17 -5.72 25.68 -2.44
N PRO A 18 -5.24 26.95 -2.46
CA PRO A 18 -3.81 27.25 -2.35
C PRO A 18 -3.20 26.71 -1.06
N GLU A 19 -3.96 26.59 0.01
CA GLU A 19 -3.51 26.04 1.30
C GLU A 19 -3.18 24.55 1.21
N ILE A 20 -4.01 23.74 0.53
CA ILE A 20 -3.72 22.31 0.31
C ILE A 20 -2.46 22.14 -0.53
N ARG A 21 -2.29 22.97 -1.56
CA ARG A 21 -1.07 22.95 -2.39
C ARG A 21 0.16 23.33 -1.58
N SER A 22 0.05 24.32 -0.70
CA SER A 22 1.16 24.73 0.18
C SER A 22 1.53 23.64 1.18
N LEU A 23 0.56 22.89 1.73
CA LEU A 23 0.80 21.73 2.59
C LEU A 23 1.58 20.64 1.85
N GLY A 24 1.21 20.34 0.60
CA GLY A 24 1.93 19.38 -0.23
C GLY A 24 3.39 19.80 -0.47
N SER A 25 3.62 21.06 -0.79
CA SER A 25 4.98 21.60 -0.96
C SER A 25 5.80 21.52 0.34
N LYS A 26 5.23 21.92 1.47
CA LYS A 26 5.90 21.83 2.79
C LYS A 26 6.21 20.37 3.15
N ALA A 27 5.28 19.45 2.96
CA ALA A 27 5.49 18.03 3.20
C ALA A 27 6.61 17.46 2.32
N SER A 28 6.69 17.86 1.05
CA SER A 28 7.77 17.45 0.14
C SER A 28 9.14 17.97 0.61
N VAL A 29 9.23 19.23 1.03
CA VAL A 29 10.48 19.79 1.55
C VAL A 29 10.92 19.06 2.81
N VAL A 30 10.00 18.83 3.77
CA VAL A 30 10.32 18.09 5.00
C VAL A 30 10.72 16.65 4.68
N GLY A 31 10.04 15.98 3.75
CA GLY A 31 10.37 14.61 3.35
C GLY A 31 11.76 14.52 2.71
N VAL A 32 12.06 15.37 1.75
CA VAL A 32 13.37 15.38 1.07
C VAL A 32 14.50 15.73 2.04
N SER A 33 14.31 16.75 2.88
CA SER A 33 15.33 17.12 3.88
C SER A 33 15.53 16.02 4.93
N GLY A 34 14.47 15.34 5.35
CA GLY A 34 14.55 14.20 6.27
C GLY A 34 15.34 13.02 5.68
N VAL A 35 15.06 12.66 4.42
CA VAL A 35 15.82 11.61 3.71
C VAL A 35 17.29 12.00 3.54
N ALA A 36 17.58 13.25 3.15
CA ALA A 36 18.95 13.73 3.01
C ALA A 36 19.70 13.68 4.34
N LEU A 37 19.08 14.15 5.42
CA LEU A 37 19.66 14.09 6.76
C LEU A 37 19.92 12.65 7.21
N ALA A 38 18.96 11.76 7.04
CA ALA A 38 19.12 10.35 7.38
C ALA A 38 20.26 9.69 6.58
N ALA A 39 20.37 10.00 5.30
CA ALA A 39 21.49 9.53 4.47
C ALA A 39 22.83 10.05 4.99
N ILE A 40 22.96 11.35 5.25
CA ILE A 40 24.19 11.96 5.77
C ILE A 40 24.61 11.30 7.10
N LEU A 41 23.67 11.11 8.03
CA LEU A 41 23.96 10.50 9.33
C LEU A 41 24.40 9.03 9.21
N SER A 42 23.77 8.28 8.30
CA SER A 42 24.05 6.84 8.12
C SER A 42 25.35 6.61 7.34
N PHE A 43 25.55 7.30 6.20
CA PHE A 43 26.76 7.14 5.41
C PHE A 43 27.98 7.89 5.97
N GLY A 44 27.75 8.94 6.75
CA GLY A 44 28.79 9.65 7.48
C GLY A 44 29.27 8.97 8.76
N GLY A 45 28.62 7.86 9.17
CA GLY A 45 28.96 7.12 10.40
C GLY A 45 28.63 7.88 11.68
N TYR A 46 27.86 8.96 11.61
CA TYR A 46 27.47 9.74 12.79
C TYR A 46 26.42 9.00 13.61
N LEU A 47 26.44 9.18 14.92
CA LEU A 47 25.47 8.57 15.88
C LEU A 47 25.38 7.03 15.77
N GLY A 48 26.48 6.36 15.36
CA GLY A 48 26.50 4.90 15.16
C GLY A 48 25.65 4.42 13.95
N GLY A 49 25.31 5.34 13.05
CA GLY A 49 24.63 5.02 11.80
C GLY A 49 25.47 4.15 10.88
N SER A 50 24.82 3.29 10.13
CA SER A 50 25.44 2.47 9.09
C SER A 50 24.58 2.51 7.81
N PRO A 51 25.19 2.27 6.64
CA PRO A 51 24.44 2.13 5.40
C PRO A 51 23.32 1.09 5.47
N GLU A 52 23.53 0.02 6.24
CA GLU A 52 22.52 -1.03 6.44
C GLU A 52 21.28 -0.52 7.21
N HIS A 53 21.50 0.26 8.27
CA HIS A 53 20.39 0.89 8.99
C HIS A 53 19.57 1.83 8.09
N PHE A 54 20.25 2.58 7.22
CA PHE A 54 19.58 3.43 6.25
C PHE A 54 18.72 2.61 5.28
N LEU A 55 19.27 1.53 4.72
CA LEU A 55 18.56 0.68 3.77
C LEU A 55 17.36 -0.02 4.42
N LYS A 56 17.51 -0.53 5.64
CA LYS A 56 16.39 -1.14 6.39
C LYS A 56 15.31 -0.11 6.74
N SER A 57 15.70 1.11 7.13
CA SER A 57 14.76 2.20 7.38
C SER A 57 14.05 2.66 6.09
N TRP A 58 14.77 2.68 4.97
CA TRP A 58 14.20 2.97 3.66
C TRP A 58 13.17 1.91 3.24
N LEU A 59 13.47 0.62 3.45
CA LEU A 59 12.54 -0.47 3.20
C LEU A 59 11.27 -0.33 4.05
N PHE A 60 11.41 -0.01 5.33
CA PHE A 60 10.28 0.23 6.21
C PHE A 60 9.40 1.38 5.73
N ALA A 61 10.00 2.51 5.35
CA ALA A 61 9.28 3.66 4.80
C ALA A 61 8.59 3.30 3.48
N PHE A 62 9.27 2.59 2.58
CA PHE A 62 8.69 2.09 1.33
C PHE A 62 7.47 1.20 1.59
N LEU A 63 7.59 0.21 2.48
CA LEU A 63 6.48 -0.69 2.83
C LEU A 63 5.31 0.07 3.45
N THR A 64 5.58 1.07 4.28
CA THR A 64 4.53 1.91 4.88
C THR A 64 3.74 2.68 3.81
N ILE A 65 4.42 3.32 2.87
CA ILE A 65 3.77 4.05 1.77
C ILE A 65 3.03 3.07 0.85
N LEU A 66 3.66 1.95 0.52
CA LEU A 66 3.07 0.91 -0.32
C LEU A 66 1.78 0.37 0.29
N THR A 67 1.76 0.01 1.57
CA THR A 67 0.56 -0.53 2.24
C THR A 67 -0.58 0.46 2.24
N ILE A 68 -0.34 1.73 2.49
CA ILE A 68 -1.37 2.78 2.42
C ILE A 68 -1.96 2.86 1.00
N CYS A 69 -1.13 2.85 -0.02
CA CYS A 69 -1.58 2.90 -1.42
C CYS A 69 -2.33 1.62 -1.83
N LEU A 70 -1.89 0.44 -1.37
CA LEU A 70 -2.57 -0.83 -1.61
C LEU A 70 -3.92 -0.90 -0.91
N GLY A 71 -4.02 -0.40 0.33
CA GLY A 71 -5.29 -0.29 1.06
C GLY A 71 -6.28 0.60 0.31
N SER A 72 -5.81 1.71 -0.25
CA SER A 72 -6.62 2.61 -1.09
C SER A 72 -7.11 1.92 -2.36
N LEU A 73 -6.23 1.23 -3.09
CA LEU A 73 -6.60 0.49 -4.31
C LEU A 73 -7.63 -0.60 -4.00
N PHE A 74 -7.43 -1.35 -2.92
CA PHE A 74 -8.36 -2.39 -2.52
C PHE A 74 -9.72 -1.82 -2.12
N PHE A 75 -9.75 -0.68 -1.42
CA PHE A 75 -11.00 0.03 -1.14
C PHE A 75 -11.75 0.37 -2.44
N ILE A 76 -11.08 0.94 -3.44
CA ILE A 76 -11.69 1.26 -4.74
C ILE A 76 -12.27 0.00 -5.39
N MET A 77 -11.51 -1.09 -5.40
CA MET A 77 -11.96 -2.36 -5.98
C MET A 77 -13.18 -2.91 -5.27
N ILE A 78 -13.22 -2.90 -3.94
CA ILE A 78 -14.39 -3.35 -3.17
C ILE A 78 -15.62 -2.49 -3.49
N GLN A 79 -15.47 -1.15 -3.58
CA GLN A 79 -16.60 -0.26 -3.89
C GLN A 79 -17.21 -0.59 -5.27
N HIS A 80 -16.38 -0.93 -6.27
CA HIS A 80 -16.87 -1.36 -7.57
C HIS A 80 -17.46 -2.78 -7.54
N ALA A 81 -16.88 -3.71 -6.76
CA ALA A 81 -17.38 -5.08 -6.62
C ALA A 81 -18.75 -5.12 -5.96
N THR A 82 -18.95 -4.31 -4.92
CA THR A 82 -20.23 -4.23 -4.17
C THR A 82 -21.22 -3.25 -4.79
N LYS A 83 -20.85 -2.56 -5.86
CA LYS A 83 -21.64 -1.49 -6.51
C LYS A 83 -22.07 -0.41 -5.50
N ALA A 84 -21.21 -0.08 -4.55
CA ALA A 84 -21.51 0.84 -3.47
C ALA A 84 -21.60 2.29 -3.97
N GLY A 85 -22.73 2.93 -3.72
CA GLY A 85 -23.00 4.33 -4.11
C GLY A 85 -22.57 5.34 -3.05
N TRP A 86 -22.54 4.96 -1.77
CA TRP A 86 -22.25 5.87 -0.66
C TRP A 86 -20.87 6.54 -0.76
N SER A 87 -19.88 5.81 -1.27
CA SER A 87 -18.50 6.30 -1.38
C SER A 87 -18.26 7.22 -2.58
N ALA A 88 -19.24 7.45 -3.43
CA ALA A 88 -19.05 8.20 -4.68
C ALA A 88 -18.45 9.59 -4.46
N SER A 89 -18.91 10.29 -3.40
CA SER A 89 -18.44 11.65 -3.04
C SER A 89 -16.98 11.66 -2.53
N ILE A 90 -16.56 10.62 -1.82
CA ILE A 90 -15.24 10.56 -1.17
C ILE A 90 -14.22 9.72 -1.95
N ARG A 91 -14.69 8.87 -2.88
CA ARG A 91 -13.85 7.91 -3.61
C ARG A 91 -12.70 8.57 -4.37
N ARG A 92 -12.90 9.80 -4.88
CA ARG A 92 -11.86 10.55 -5.59
C ARG A 92 -10.60 10.77 -4.74
N MET A 93 -10.74 11.02 -3.45
CA MET A 93 -9.59 11.16 -2.55
C MET A 93 -8.82 9.84 -2.43
N ALA A 94 -9.54 8.71 -2.34
CA ALA A 94 -8.91 7.39 -2.38
C ALA A 94 -8.18 7.14 -3.71
N GLU A 95 -8.76 7.51 -4.85
CA GLU A 95 -8.14 7.37 -6.16
C GLU A 95 -6.84 8.18 -6.27
N HIS A 96 -6.74 9.34 -5.65
CA HIS A 96 -5.49 10.10 -5.56
C HIS A 96 -4.40 9.34 -4.79
N VAL A 97 -4.74 8.69 -3.68
CA VAL A 97 -3.79 7.86 -2.95
C VAL A 97 -3.37 6.65 -3.78
N ALA A 98 -4.32 5.95 -4.40
CA ALA A 98 -4.04 4.78 -5.23
C ALA A 98 -3.21 5.12 -6.50
N SER A 99 -3.32 6.34 -7.02
CA SER A 99 -2.56 6.77 -8.20
C SER A 99 -1.04 6.76 -7.97
N ASN A 100 -0.58 6.88 -6.71
CA ASN A 100 0.84 6.81 -6.38
C ASN A 100 1.44 5.42 -6.66
N LEU A 101 0.62 4.35 -6.75
CA LEU A 101 1.09 3.02 -7.16
C LEU A 101 1.70 3.01 -8.56
N GLN A 102 1.39 4.00 -9.41
CA GLN A 102 1.99 4.13 -10.73
C GLN A 102 3.47 4.56 -10.67
N TRP A 103 3.90 5.15 -9.56
CA TRP A 103 5.26 5.68 -9.36
C TRP A 103 6.01 5.01 -8.20
N ILE A 104 5.36 4.16 -7.40
CA ILE A 104 5.94 3.59 -6.18
C ILE A 104 7.18 2.73 -6.44
N TRP A 105 7.28 2.13 -7.64
CA TRP A 105 8.45 1.37 -8.06
C TRP A 105 9.75 2.19 -8.04
N VAL A 106 9.66 3.53 -8.20
CA VAL A 106 10.83 4.43 -8.13
C VAL A 106 11.48 4.36 -6.75
N LEU A 107 10.69 4.22 -5.68
CA LEU A 107 11.20 4.08 -4.32
C LEU A 107 11.89 2.71 -4.09
N PHE A 108 11.62 1.73 -4.95
CA PHE A 108 12.24 0.41 -4.88
C PHE A 108 13.51 0.28 -5.72
N VAL A 109 13.78 1.23 -6.61
CA VAL A 109 14.97 1.24 -7.49
C VAL A 109 16.29 1.05 -6.71
N PRO A 110 16.51 1.69 -5.54
CA PRO A 110 17.73 1.47 -4.77
C PRO A 110 17.96 -0.01 -4.41
N PHE A 111 16.90 -0.77 -4.14
CA PHE A 111 17.00 -2.20 -3.83
C PHE A 111 17.34 -3.04 -5.05
N PHE A 112 16.79 -2.72 -6.23
CA PHE A 112 17.20 -3.38 -7.47
C PHE A 112 18.69 -3.17 -7.75
N PHE A 113 19.18 -1.96 -7.57
CA PHE A 113 20.63 -1.69 -7.72
C PHE A 113 21.46 -2.45 -6.69
N LEU A 114 21.02 -2.47 -5.42
CA LEU A 114 21.70 -3.20 -4.36
C LEU A 114 21.85 -4.70 -4.68
N VAL A 115 20.76 -5.31 -5.16
CA VAL A 115 20.72 -6.72 -5.55
C VAL A 115 21.58 -6.97 -6.80
N LEU A 116 21.55 -6.10 -7.80
CA LEU A 116 22.37 -6.20 -9.02
C LEU A 116 23.87 -6.08 -8.73
N LEU A 117 24.26 -5.30 -7.72
CA LEU A 117 25.65 -5.16 -7.28
C LEU A 117 26.13 -6.32 -6.41
N GLY A 118 25.25 -7.27 -6.06
CA GLY A 118 25.60 -8.40 -5.20
C GLY A 118 25.52 -8.09 -3.70
N ASP A 119 25.08 -6.91 -3.34
CA ASP A 119 25.01 -6.39 -1.97
C ASP A 119 23.63 -6.63 -1.29
N GLY A 120 22.77 -7.43 -1.90
CA GLY A 120 21.41 -7.73 -1.41
C GLY A 120 21.39 -8.31 0.01
N GLY A 121 22.44 -9.02 0.41
CA GLY A 121 22.61 -9.58 1.74
C GLY A 121 22.62 -8.55 2.87
N LYS A 122 22.93 -7.29 2.60
CA LYS A 122 22.85 -6.19 3.58
C LYS A 122 21.42 -5.92 4.08
N VAL A 123 20.41 -6.31 3.31
CA VAL A 123 18.99 -6.16 3.66
C VAL A 123 18.37 -7.53 3.91
N TRP A 124 18.49 -8.45 2.96
CA TRP A 124 17.95 -9.82 3.02
C TRP A 124 19.08 -10.82 3.23
N HIS A 125 19.24 -11.31 4.45
CA HIS A 125 20.37 -12.19 4.83
C HIS A 125 20.47 -13.47 3.97
N TRP A 126 19.36 -13.98 3.45
CA TRP A 126 19.36 -15.14 2.56
C TRP A 126 20.06 -14.91 1.21
N MET A 127 20.31 -13.66 0.81
CA MET A 127 21.09 -13.30 -0.38
C MET A 127 22.59 -13.30 -0.13
N ASP A 128 23.04 -13.41 1.13
CA ASP A 128 24.45 -13.44 1.48
C ASP A 128 24.97 -14.88 1.46
N PRO A 129 25.94 -15.23 0.59
CA PRO A 129 26.52 -16.58 0.54
C PRO A 129 27.14 -17.04 1.87
N ALA A 130 27.56 -16.10 2.75
CA ALA A 130 28.15 -16.44 4.04
C ALA A 130 27.10 -16.90 5.08
N HIS A 131 25.82 -16.66 4.84
CA HIS A 131 24.70 -16.97 5.76
C HIS A 131 23.78 -18.11 5.26
N VAL A 132 24.23 -18.88 4.26
CA VAL A 132 23.47 -20.03 3.74
C VAL A 132 23.54 -21.18 4.72
N ASP A 133 22.40 -21.61 5.22
CA ASP A 133 22.22 -22.80 6.05
C ASP A 133 21.26 -23.81 5.39
N PRO A 134 21.11 -25.05 5.91
CA PRO A 134 20.25 -26.07 5.30
C PRO A 134 18.77 -25.64 5.15
N ILE A 135 18.28 -24.74 5.99
CA ILE A 135 16.90 -24.23 5.93
C ILE A 135 16.75 -23.28 4.74
N ILE A 136 17.71 -22.38 4.56
CA ILE A 136 17.74 -21.44 3.44
C ILE A 136 17.97 -22.20 2.13
N GLU A 137 18.89 -23.20 2.12
CA GLU A 137 19.13 -24.04 0.96
C GLU A 137 17.86 -24.81 0.53
N GLY A 138 17.11 -25.35 1.48
CA GLY A 138 15.81 -25.99 1.21
C GLY A 138 14.75 -25.06 0.60
N LYS A 139 14.91 -23.74 0.76
CA LYS A 139 14.03 -22.70 0.18
C LYS A 139 14.56 -22.09 -1.12
N SER A 140 15.71 -22.52 -1.62
CA SER A 140 16.40 -21.98 -2.81
C SER A 140 15.54 -21.98 -4.08
N GLY A 141 14.58 -22.89 -4.19
CA GLY A 141 13.60 -22.91 -5.29
C GLY A 141 12.72 -21.65 -5.34
N PHE A 142 12.46 -21.05 -4.19
CA PHE A 142 11.68 -19.81 -4.07
C PHE A 142 12.55 -18.58 -3.77
N LEU A 143 13.49 -18.70 -2.82
CA LEU A 143 14.41 -17.64 -2.42
C LEU A 143 15.70 -17.71 -3.27
N ASN A 144 15.61 -17.24 -4.50
CA ASN A 144 16.76 -17.03 -5.38
C ASN A 144 16.62 -15.68 -6.08
N VAL A 145 17.75 -15.01 -6.29
CA VAL A 145 17.81 -13.62 -6.79
C VAL A 145 17.11 -13.44 -8.14
N PRO A 146 17.31 -14.28 -9.17
CA PRO A 146 16.64 -14.10 -10.47
C PRO A 146 15.12 -14.20 -10.35
N PHE A 147 14.63 -15.19 -9.62
CA PHE A 147 13.19 -15.42 -9.47
C PHE A 147 12.54 -14.38 -8.56
N TRP A 148 13.22 -13.93 -7.48
CA TRP A 148 12.80 -12.83 -6.64
C TRP A 148 12.66 -11.52 -7.43
N THR A 149 13.65 -11.19 -8.27
CA THR A 149 13.63 -10.00 -9.12
C THR A 149 12.48 -10.05 -10.12
N LEU A 150 12.27 -11.20 -10.78
CA LEU A 150 11.14 -11.38 -11.71
C LEU A 150 9.79 -11.16 -11.01
N ARG A 151 9.60 -11.75 -9.83
CA ARG A 151 8.37 -11.57 -9.05
C ARG A 151 8.17 -10.12 -8.63
N ALA A 152 9.21 -9.43 -8.18
CA ALA A 152 9.14 -8.01 -7.82
C ALA A 152 8.65 -7.15 -8.99
N VAL A 153 9.13 -7.40 -10.21
CA VAL A 153 8.65 -6.72 -11.42
C VAL A 153 7.17 -7.04 -11.68
N ILE A 154 6.75 -8.30 -11.55
CA ILE A 154 5.35 -8.71 -11.73
C ILE A 154 4.43 -7.97 -10.73
N TYR A 155 4.81 -7.86 -9.47
CA TYR A 155 4.01 -7.14 -8.47
C TYR A 155 3.82 -5.67 -8.85
N PHE A 156 4.89 -4.97 -9.25
CA PHE A 156 4.78 -3.58 -9.70
C PHE A 156 3.93 -3.45 -10.96
N VAL A 157 4.04 -4.36 -11.92
CA VAL A 157 3.20 -4.36 -13.12
C VAL A 157 1.72 -4.54 -12.77
N VAL A 158 1.38 -5.46 -11.86
CA VAL A 158 0.00 -5.68 -11.42
C VAL A 158 -0.54 -4.45 -10.69
N PHE A 159 0.22 -3.89 -9.74
CA PHE A 159 -0.20 -2.69 -9.00
C PHE A 159 -0.36 -1.47 -9.90
N PHE A 160 0.58 -1.27 -10.84
CA PHE A 160 0.50 -0.22 -11.85
C PHE A 160 -0.74 -0.40 -12.75
N ALA A 161 -0.94 -1.60 -13.30
CA ALA A 161 -2.04 -1.88 -14.20
C ALA A 161 -3.40 -1.70 -13.53
N ALA A 162 -3.56 -2.21 -12.29
CA ALA A 162 -4.78 -2.06 -11.52
C ALA A 162 -5.06 -0.58 -11.19
N SER A 163 -4.07 0.14 -10.66
CA SER A 163 -4.20 1.58 -10.38
C SER A 163 -4.57 2.36 -11.64
N LYS A 164 -3.83 2.17 -12.73
CA LYS A 164 -4.07 2.86 -14.00
C LYS A 164 -5.45 2.53 -14.58
N PHE A 165 -5.90 1.28 -14.46
CA PHE A 165 -7.21 0.86 -14.95
C PHE A 165 -8.34 1.54 -14.18
N PHE A 166 -8.35 1.46 -12.86
CA PHE A 166 -9.45 2.02 -12.05
C PHE A 166 -9.41 3.55 -12.04
N VAL A 167 -8.27 4.16 -11.73
CA VAL A 167 -8.14 5.62 -11.70
C VAL A 167 -8.32 6.23 -13.08
N GLY A 168 -7.73 5.62 -14.12
CA GLY A 168 -7.86 6.12 -15.49
C GLY A 168 -9.29 6.10 -16.02
N ASN A 169 -10.04 5.00 -15.81
CA ASN A 169 -11.45 4.94 -16.21
C ASN A 169 -12.32 5.90 -15.38
N SER A 170 -12.02 6.09 -14.10
CA SER A 170 -12.74 7.05 -13.24
C SER A 170 -12.53 8.49 -13.72
N VAL A 171 -11.29 8.88 -14.03
CA VAL A 171 -10.99 10.22 -14.57
C VAL A 171 -11.60 10.40 -15.98
N ALA A 172 -11.56 9.39 -16.83
CA ALA A 172 -12.20 9.43 -18.14
C ALA A 172 -13.72 9.60 -18.04
N GLN A 173 -14.33 8.99 -17.02
CA GLN A 173 -15.76 9.14 -16.74
C GLN A 173 -16.14 10.56 -16.33
N ASP A 174 -15.30 11.26 -15.58
CA ASP A 174 -15.54 12.67 -15.21
C ASP A 174 -15.62 13.56 -16.46
N ALA A 175 -14.78 13.28 -17.44
CA ALA A 175 -14.76 14.06 -18.67
C ALA A 175 -15.89 13.71 -19.64
N SER A 176 -16.26 12.42 -19.73
CA SER A 176 -17.25 11.91 -20.71
C SER A 176 -18.66 11.81 -20.16
N GLY A 177 -18.83 11.64 -18.84
CA GLY A 177 -20.10 11.31 -18.20
C GLY A 177 -20.65 9.93 -18.57
N ASP A 178 -19.83 9.05 -19.19
CA ASP A 178 -20.27 7.76 -19.71
C ASP A 178 -20.39 6.72 -18.59
N PRO A 179 -21.62 6.21 -18.27
CA PRO A 179 -21.81 5.18 -17.27
C PRO A 179 -21.23 3.81 -17.65
N GLN A 180 -20.92 3.58 -18.93
CA GLN A 180 -20.32 2.33 -19.40
C GLN A 180 -18.93 2.10 -18.78
N LEU A 181 -18.21 3.16 -18.45
CA LEU A 181 -16.91 3.05 -17.77
C LEU A 181 -17.05 2.45 -16.37
N THR A 182 -18.09 2.80 -15.63
CA THR A 182 -18.40 2.16 -14.34
C THR A 182 -18.71 0.67 -14.52
N LEU A 183 -19.54 0.31 -15.50
CA LEU A 183 -19.87 -1.10 -15.78
C LEU A 183 -18.62 -1.88 -16.21
N LYS A 184 -17.73 -1.27 -16.98
CA LYS A 184 -16.44 -1.86 -17.35
C LYS A 184 -15.57 -2.14 -16.11
N MET A 185 -15.47 -1.19 -15.19
CA MET A 185 -14.73 -1.38 -13.94
C MET A 185 -15.34 -2.50 -13.09
N GLN A 186 -16.67 -2.54 -12.94
CA GLN A 186 -17.39 -3.60 -12.23
C GLN A 186 -17.20 -4.98 -12.85
N LYS A 187 -17.15 -5.07 -14.18
CA LYS A 187 -16.91 -6.34 -14.89
C LYS A 187 -15.53 -6.91 -14.63
N TRP A 188 -14.51 -6.06 -14.61
CA TRP A 188 -13.12 -6.51 -14.49
C TRP A 188 -12.62 -6.62 -13.06
N VAL A 189 -13.32 -6.03 -12.08
CA VAL A 189 -12.87 -5.99 -10.69
C VAL A 189 -12.62 -7.37 -10.07
N PRO A 190 -13.40 -8.45 -10.33
CA PRO A 190 -13.10 -9.74 -9.72
C PRO A 190 -11.73 -10.30 -10.11
N GLY A 191 -11.38 -10.16 -11.40
CA GLY A 191 -10.05 -10.56 -11.88
C GLY A 191 -8.92 -9.76 -11.25
N PHE A 192 -9.10 -8.44 -11.13
CA PHE A 192 -8.11 -7.59 -10.46
C PHE A 192 -7.97 -7.87 -8.97
N ILE A 193 -9.05 -8.22 -8.26
CA ILE A 193 -8.98 -8.60 -6.83
C ILE A 193 -8.13 -9.86 -6.66
N VAL A 194 -8.30 -10.87 -7.50
CA VAL A 194 -7.49 -12.10 -7.43
C VAL A 194 -6.02 -11.80 -7.70
N LEU A 195 -5.70 -11.08 -8.77
CA LEU A 195 -4.32 -10.69 -9.10
C LEU A 195 -3.69 -9.84 -8.00
N PHE A 196 -4.46 -8.90 -7.44
CA PHE A 196 -4.04 -8.06 -6.33
C PHE A 196 -3.73 -8.88 -5.08
N ALA A 197 -4.64 -9.79 -4.69
CA ALA A 197 -4.47 -10.61 -3.49
C ALA A 197 -3.22 -11.51 -3.58
N LEU A 198 -3.00 -12.13 -4.74
CA LEU A 198 -1.80 -12.93 -4.98
C LEU A 198 -0.54 -12.04 -4.95
N SER A 199 -0.53 -10.93 -5.68
CA SER A 199 0.63 -10.04 -5.73
C SER A 199 0.95 -9.43 -4.36
N LEU A 200 -0.05 -9.01 -3.59
CA LEU A 200 0.15 -8.49 -2.23
C LEU A 200 0.72 -9.56 -1.30
N THR A 201 0.17 -10.78 -1.35
CA THR A 201 0.61 -11.89 -0.49
C THR A 201 2.06 -12.26 -0.78
N PHE A 202 2.40 -12.45 -2.05
CA PHE A 202 3.78 -12.81 -2.41
C PHE A 202 4.75 -11.65 -2.24
N ALA A 203 4.35 -10.40 -2.46
CA ALA A 203 5.17 -9.23 -2.14
C ALA A 203 5.44 -9.12 -0.63
N ALA A 204 4.45 -9.45 0.22
CA ALA A 204 4.64 -9.52 1.66
C ALA A 204 5.69 -10.59 2.05
N PHE A 205 5.66 -11.75 1.38
CA PHE A 205 6.64 -12.81 1.60
C PHE A 205 8.03 -12.41 1.15
N ASP A 206 8.16 -11.81 -0.03
CA ASP A 206 9.44 -11.47 -0.64
C ASP A 206 10.13 -10.26 0.00
N TRP A 207 9.38 -9.26 0.43
CA TRP A 207 9.96 -7.99 0.89
C TRP A 207 10.00 -7.84 2.40
N ALA A 208 9.06 -8.43 3.12
CA ALA A 208 8.96 -8.30 4.56
C ALA A 208 9.23 -9.61 5.30
N MET A 209 8.56 -10.72 4.97
CA MET A 209 8.74 -11.97 5.68
C MET A 209 10.13 -12.57 5.43
N SER A 210 10.71 -12.44 4.24
CA SER A 210 12.03 -12.96 3.89
C SER A 210 13.20 -12.23 4.57
N LEU A 211 12.95 -11.15 5.30
CA LEU A 211 13.96 -10.52 6.18
C LEU A 211 14.43 -11.48 7.25
N GLU A 212 13.54 -12.38 7.71
CA GLU A 212 13.84 -13.48 8.62
C GLU A 212 13.49 -14.79 7.92
N ALA A 213 14.47 -15.38 7.22
CA ALA A 213 14.26 -16.55 6.37
C ALA A 213 13.91 -17.83 7.16
N HIS A 214 14.20 -17.88 8.45
CA HIS A 214 13.88 -19.01 9.33
C HIS A 214 12.42 -19.02 9.76
N TRP A 215 11.80 -17.86 9.81
CA TRP A 215 10.40 -17.72 10.18
C TRP A 215 9.49 -17.73 8.95
N PHE A 216 8.29 -18.32 9.09
CA PHE A 216 7.28 -18.28 8.05
C PHE A 216 5.86 -18.26 8.64
N SER A 217 4.95 -17.59 7.95
CA SER A 217 3.53 -17.60 8.27
C SER A 217 2.71 -17.42 6.99
N THR A 218 1.78 -18.33 6.76
CA THR A 218 0.86 -18.25 5.61
C THR A 218 -0.11 -17.06 5.74
N MET A 219 -0.39 -16.62 6.97
CA MET A 219 -1.27 -15.49 7.26
C MET A 219 -0.59 -14.12 7.13
N PHE A 220 0.72 -14.09 6.85
CA PHE A 220 1.47 -12.84 6.80
C PHE A 220 0.97 -11.88 5.71
N GLY A 221 0.61 -12.41 4.53
CA GLY A 221 0.00 -11.61 3.46
C GLY A 221 -1.34 -10.98 3.88
N VAL A 222 -2.17 -11.74 4.60
CA VAL A 222 -3.45 -11.23 5.13
C VAL A 222 -3.22 -10.18 6.22
N ASN A 223 -2.19 -10.36 7.04
CA ASN A 223 -1.78 -9.35 8.03
C ASN A 223 -1.37 -8.04 7.35
N LEU A 224 -0.58 -8.12 6.27
CA LEU A 224 -0.20 -6.94 5.50
C LEU A 224 -1.42 -6.24 4.88
N LEU A 225 -2.42 -6.99 4.43
CA LEU A 225 -3.69 -6.42 3.95
C LEU A 225 -4.44 -5.67 5.07
N ALA A 226 -4.52 -6.26 6.27
CA ALA A 226 -5.16 -5.61 7.42
C ALA A 226 -4.42 -4.31 7.83
N MET A 227 -3.08 -4.34 7.85
CA MET A 227 -2.26 -3.14 8.04
C MET A 227 -2.51 -2.09 6.95
N SER A 228 -2.69 -2.53 5.70
CA SER A 228 -3.01 -1.64 4.58
C SER A 228 -4.33 -0.92 4.76
N PHE A 229 -5.35 -1.60 5.28
CA PHE A 229 -6.61 -0.96 5.64
C PHE A 229 -6.46 0.03 6.79
N CYS A 230 -5.78 -0.37 7.85
CA CYS A 230 -5.55 0.51 8.99
C CYS A 230 -4.85 1.81 8.57
N GLY A 231 -3.74 1.69 7.84
CA GLY A 231 -2.97 2.82 7.35
C GLY A 231 -3.76 3.71 6.38
N PHE A 232 -4.45 3.09 5.40
CA PHE A 232 -5.25 3.84 4.43
C PHE A 232 -6.41 4.58 5.08
N PHE A 233 -7.26 3.92 5.87
CA PHE A 233 -8.42 4.57 6.47
C PHE A 233 -8.03 5.64 7.49
N SER A 234 -6.93 5.45 8.21
CA SER A 234 -6.38 6.48 9.10
C SER A 234 -5.99 7.74 8.31
N LEU A 235 -5.22 7.57 7.23
CA LEU A 235 -4.86 8.68 6.34
C LEU A 235 -6.11 9.30 5.70
N PHE A 236 -7.07 8.48 5.29
CA PHE A 236 -8.28 8.91 4.62
C PHE A 236 -9.16 9.77 5.52
N CYS A 237 -9.32 9.41 6.79
CA CYS A 237 -9.99 10.24 7.80
C CYS A 237 -9.27 11.58 8.00
N VAL A 238 -7.94 11.57 8.09
CA VAL A 238 -7.15 12.81 8.24
C VAL A 238 -7.30 13.71 7.01
N MET A 239 -7.21 13.14 5.80
CA MET A 239 -7.39 13.89 4.55
C MET A 239 -8.79 14.53 4.48
N THR A 240 -9.84 13.75 4.77
CA THR A 240 -11.22 14.23 4.79
C THR A 240 -11.40 15.36 5.81
N PHE A 241 -10.85 15.19 7.01
CA PHE A 241 -10.89 16.23 8.06
C PHE A 241 -10.20 17.53 7.60
N VAL A 242 -9.01 17.43 7.02
CA VAL A 242 -8.26 18.59 6.52
C VAL A 242 -9.05 19.33 5.43
N VAL A 243 -9.65 18.58 4.49
CA VAL A 243 -10.47 19.17 3.41
C VAL A 243 -11.70 19.88 3.96
N GLN A 244 -12.44 19.27 4.90
CA GLN A 244 -13.61 19.88 5.52
C GLN A 244 -13.24 21.10 6.38
N ARG A 245 -12.10 21.06 7.09
CA ARG A 245 -11.63 22.22 7.87
C ARG A 245 -11.33 23.44 7.00
N GLN A 246 -11.08 23.25 5.72
CA GLN A 246 -10.88 24.32 4.75
C GLN A 246 -12.19 24.79 4.09
N GLY A 247 -13.35 24.34 4.60
CA GLY A 247 -14.66 24.70 4.06
C GLY A 247 -15.02 24.00 2.75
N LYS A 248 -14.28 22.93 2.37
CA LYS A 248 -14.56 22.14 1.16
C LYS A 248 -15.34 20.88 1.50
N MET A 249 -16.18 20.42 0.58
CA MET A 249 -16.96 19.19 0.69
C MET A 249 -17.83 19.10 1.97
N LEU A 250 -18.33 20.24 2.47
CA LEU A 250 -19.14 20.27 3.70
C LEU A 250 -20.52 19.62 3.52
N ASN A 251 -21.09 19.73 2.32
CA ASN A 251 -22.41 19.18 2.00
C ASN A 251 -22.31 17.74 1.44
N GLU A 252 -21.18 17.39 0.82
CA GLU A 252 -20.95 16.09 0.19
C GLU A 252 -20.51 15.01 1.19
N VAL A 253 -19.80 15.41 2.25
CA VAL A 253 -19.32 14.50 3.30
C VAL A 253 -20.09 14.76 4.58
N THR A 254 -21.13 13.96 4.77
CA THR A 254 -22.03 14.01 5.92
C THR A 254 -21.48 13.21 7.11
N GLN A 255 -22.18 13.31 8.24
CA GLN A 255 -21.86 12.52 9.44
C GLN A 255 -21.95 11.00 9.18
N GLU A 256 -22.82 10.56 8.26
CA GLU A 256 -22.93 9.15 7.86
C GLU A 256 -21.64 8.65 7.20
N HIS A 257 -21.02 9.44 6.32
CA HIS A 257 -19.74 9.10 5.71
C HIS A 257 -18.63 8.95 6.76
N TRP A 258 -18.60 9.82 7.78
CA TRP A 258 -17.66 9.71 8.90
C TRP A 258 -17.89 8.44 9.71
N GLN A 259 -19.15 8.10 9.96
CA GLN A 259 -19.51 6.89 10.67
C GLN A 259 -19.08 5.64 9.89
N ASP A 260 -19.30 5.62 8.58
CA ASP A 260 -18.94 4.48 7.73
C ASP A 260 -17.42 4.33 7.58
N MET A 261 -16.68 5.44 7.40
CA MET A 261 -15.22 5.41 7.44
C MET A 261 -14.70 4.89 8.79
N GLY A 262 -15.29 5.34 9.91
CA GLY A 262 -14.93 4.88 11.25
C GLY A 262 -15.20 3.40 11.46
N LYS A 263 -16.33 2.87 11.00
CA LYS A 263 -16.67 1.44 11.04
C LYS A 263 -15.66 0.60 10.24
N LEU A 264 -15.30 1.07 9.04
CA LEU A 264 -14.33 0.38 8.19
C LEU A 264 -12.92 0.41 8.80
N LEU A 265 -12.49 1.55 9.35
CA LEU A 265 -11.23 1.66 10.09
C LEU A 265 -11.20 0.72 11.28
N PHE A 266 -12.26 0.72 12.09
CA PHE A 266 -12.33 -0.12 13.29
C PHE A 266 -12.40 -1.62 12.94
N GLY A 267 -13.33 -2.01 12.06
CA GLY A 267 -13.57 -3.42 11.74
C GLY A 267 -12.45 -4.04 10.90
N LEU A 268 -12.14 -3.44 9.76
CA LEU A 268 -11.16 -4.00 8.82
C LEU A 268 -9.72 -3.58 9.15
N GLY A 269 -9.52 -2.39 9.71
CA GLY A 269 -8.20 -1.93 10.10
C GLY A 269 -7.80 -2.50 11.47
N ILE A 270 -8.45 -2.08 12.54
CA ILE A 270 -7.98 -2.34 13.90
C ILE A 270 -8.31 -3.76 14.36
N VAL A 271 -9.60 -4.15 14.33
CA VAL A 271 -10.04 -5.46 14.87
C VAL A 271 -9.47 -6.60 14.04
N PHE A 272 -9.54 -6.51 12.73
CA PHE A 272 -9.02 -7.54 11.84
C PHE A 272 -7.50 -7.70 11.95
N HIS A 273 -6.75 -6.58 12.02
CA HIS A 273 -5.30 -6.63 12.25
C HIS A 273 -4.95 -7.24 13.62
N ALA A 274 -5.64 -6.83 14.68
CA ALA A 274 -5.44 -7.39 16.02
C ALA A 274 -5.76 -8.89 16.07
N TYR A 275 -6.84 -9.32 15.40
CA TYR A 275 -7.20 -10.74 15.29
C TYR A 275 -6.11 -11.57 14.59
N ILE A 276 -5.60 -11.10 13.45
CA ILE A 276 -4.54 -11.81 12.73
C ILE A 276 -3.24 -11.83 13.54
N GLY A 277 -2.86 -10.71 14.17
CA GLY A 277 -1.68 -10.63 15.02
C GLY A 277 -1.78 -11.58 16.23
N PHE A 278 -2.93 -11.61 16.89
CA PHE A 278 -3.18 -12.54 17.99
C PHE A 278 -3.14 -14.00 17.54
N SER A 279 -3.72 -14.32 16.37
CA SER A 279 -3.69 -15.66 15.81
C SER A 279 -2.24 -16.14 15.53
N GLN A 280 -1.40 -15.27 14.99
CA GLN A 280 0.02 -15.57 14.76
C GLN A 280 0.77 -15.78 16.08
N TYR A 281 0.49 -14.96 17.08
CA TYR A 281 1.07 -15.11 18.43
C TYR A 281 0.68 -16.44 19.08
N MET A 282 -0.59 -16.81 18.99
CA MET A 282 -1.09 -18.10 19.53
C MET A 282 -0.45 -19.30 18.82
N LEU A 283 -0.32 -19.24 17.49
CA LEU A 283 0.35 -20.30 16.74
C LEU A 283 1.84 -20.43 17.16
N CYS A 284 2.53 -19.32 17.33
CA CYS A 284 3.92 -19.31 17.79
C CYS A 284 4.05 -19.95 19.17
N LEU A 285 3.15 -19.63 20.12
CA LEU A 285 3.15 -20.24 21.46
C LEU A 285 2.89 -21.74 21.44
N LEU A 286 1.98 -22.21 20.56
CA LEU A 286 1.67 -23.63 20.42
C LEU A 286 2.87 -24.45 19.94
N TYR A 287 3.76 -23.86 19.14
CA TYR A 287 4.97 -24.56 18.65
C TYR A 287 6.15 -24.45 19.63
N THR A 288 6.18 -23.46 20.49
CA THR A 288 7.31 -23.18 21.39
C THR A 288 7.07 -23.64 22.82
N SER A 289 5.81 -23.83 23.25
CA SER A 289 5.48 -24.36 24.57
C SER A 289 5.52 -25.89 24.55
N PRO A 290 6.25 -26.55 25.49
CA PRO A 290 6.18 -27.99 25.62
C PRO A 290 4.74 -28.40 25.94
N SER A 291 4.24 -29.38 25.22
CA SER A 291 2.92 -29.95 25.50
C SER A 291 2.92 -30.58 26.88
N PRO A 292 1.87 -30.38 27.70
CA PRO A 292 1.74 -31.11 28.98
C PRO A 292 1.69 -32.64 28.82
N ARG A 293 1.69 -33.15 27.60
CA ARG A 293 1.64 -34.58 27.26
C ARG A 293 2.98 -35.15 26.79
N ASP A 294 3.98 -34.30 26.57
CA ASP A 294 5.37 -34.68 26.25
C ASP A 294 6.23 -34.65 27.52
#